data_bad7f2699cbecde7e0d202a7e6786946
#
_entry.id   bad7f2699cbecde7e0d202a7e6786946
#
_cell.length_a   1.000
_cell.length_b   1.000
_cell.length_c   1.000
_cell.angle_alpha   90.00
_cell.angle_beta   90.00
_cell.angle_gamma   90.00
#
_symmetry.space_group_name_H-M   'P 1'
#
loop_
_entity.id
_entity.type
_entity.pdbx_description
1 polymer ?
#
loop_
_entity_poly.entity_id
_entity_poly.type
_entity_poly.pdbx_seq_one_letter_code
_entity_poly.pdbx_strand_id
1 'polypeptide(L)'
;MLLCAQYVLPVTSDPIVGGAVLVRDGRIRDIGKTEMLRLRYPDEEVLDYGTAAIMPGLVNLHTHMENSIMRGIVHDVPYITWLASVAALSAKMEVSDWYDSAILGGLDALASGITCVADITTTGAACTAAQKLGLRGVVYREVGVMDKRRIDYAMRAAENDIMHWSQEVDPDRISIGIAPAPIYMCHPAVFGRVSELATRDDLPVAMHLAGSREEYYFVKRGSSSFSVHGESVRRGFIEIPPWLPTGVSPVRYALNWGAFESPNVLAVHCVHTDEEDVKKLKEYNVAIAVCPRCNAQLGMGVAPVDEFMRAGLRVGIGTDSPAATDSTDMLSEMRLGMLIQRAVNVGRFLDSESMLEMATIGGARALKLDDEIGSLEIGKRADIIAVDFSSSQQSPSTNPVSAMVNTCTSADVIMTMVDGKTLYERDKWHIDVEVAKHIARVIEIRGKLRL
;
A
#
# COMPACT_ATOMS: atom_id res chain seq x y z
N MET A 1 7.77 -2.56 -28.54
CA MET A 1 7.19 -3.91 -28.38
C MET A 1 5.68 -3.85 -28.33
N LEU A 2 5.01 -4.86 -28.82
CA LEU A 2 3.56 -5.00 -28.83
C LEU A 2 3.16 -6.16 -27.91
N LEU A 3 2.49 -5.85 -26.80
CA LEU A 3 1.99 -6.83 -25.83
C LEU A 3 0.59 -7.26 -26.26
N CYS A 4 0.37 -8.54 -26.58
CA CYS A 4 -0.90 -9.08 -27.07
C CYS A 4 -1.47 -10.09 -26.07
N ALA A 5 -2.80 -10.11 -25.93
CA ALA A 5 -3.50 -11.10 -25.11
C ALA A 5 -4.97 -11.24 -25.52
N GLN A 6 -5.63 -12.28 -25.00
CA GLN A 6 -7.07 -12.46 -25.19
C GLN A 6 -7.87 -11.25 -24.71
N TYR A 7 -7.45 -10.63 -23.60
CA TYR A 7 -8.10 -9.44 -23.04
C TYR A 7 -7.09 -8.34 -22.76
N VAL A 8 -7.48 -7.09 -23.04
CA VAL A 8 -6.83 -5.90 -22.51
C VAL A 8 -7.87 -5.17 -21.66
N LEU A 9 -7.55 -4.90 -20.40
CA LEU A 9 -8.40 -4.25 -19.42
C LEU A 9 -7.87 -2.84 -19.12
N PRO A 10 -8.32 -1.80 -19.83
CA PRO A 10 -7.80 -0.45 -19.63
C PRO A 10 -8.18 0.16 -18.27
N VAL A 11 -9.21 -0.35 -17.61
CA VAL A 11 -9.85 0.09 -16.36
C VAL A 11 -10.74 1.32 -16.56
N THR A 12 -10.27 2.33 -17.29
CA THR A 12 -11.04 3.57 -17.57
C THR A 12 -11.93 3.49 -18.81
N SER A 13 -11.90 2.37 -19.52
CA SER A 13 -12.76 2.06 -20.66
C SER A 13 -13.06 0.57 -20.73
N ASP A 14 -13.97 0.19 -21.65
CA ASP A 14 -14.41 -1.20 -21.80
C ASP A 14 -13.25 -2.16 -22.14
N PRO A 15 -13.31 -3.42 -21.67
CA PRO A 15 -12.37 -4.46 -22.02
C PRO A 15 -12.27 -4.69 -23.54
N ILE A 16 -11.05 -4.89 -24.05
CA ILE A 16 -10.78 -5.15 -25.47
C ILE A 16 -10.46 -6.64 -25.64
N VAL A 17 -11.37 -7.39 -26.27
CA VAL A 17 -11.15 -8.79 -26.62
C VAL A 17 -10.22 -8.90 -27.81
N GLY A 18 -9.17 -9.77 -27.75
CA GLY A 18 -8.12 -9.85 -28.76
C GLY A 18 -7.38 -8.52 -28.86
N GLY A 19 -6.99 -7.98 -27.70
CA GLY A 19 -6.38 -6.67 -27.58
C GLY A 19 -4.85 -6.69 -27.56
N ALA A 20 -4.28 -5.52 -27.81
CA ALA A 20 -2.85 -5.29 -27.66
C ALA A 20 -2.54 -3.89 -27.15
N VAL A 21 -1.36 -3.76 -26.54
CA VAL A 21 -0.80 -2.49 -26.02
C VAL A 21 0.58 -2.29 -26.65
N LEU A 22 0.80 -1.17 -27.34
CA LEU A 22 2.11 -0.77 -27.86
C LEU A 22 2.89 -0.01 -26.80
N VAL A 23 4.05 -0.52 -26.45
CA VAL A 23 4.98 0.10 -25.48
C VAL A 23 6.24 0.55 -26.21
N ARG A 24 6.62 1.81 -26.06
CA ARG A 24 7.90 2.40 -26.51
C ARG A 24 8.40 3.42 -25.51
N ASP A 25 9.69 3.45 -25.24
CA ASP A 25 10.35 4.42 -24.34
C ASP A 25 9.66 4.49 -22.95
N GLY A 26 9.32 3.34 -22.38
CA GLY A 26 8.69 3.25 -21.08
C GLY A 26 7.24 3.70 -21.01
N ARG A 27 6.62 4.05 -22.16
CA ARG A 27 5.24 4.58 -22.20
C ARG A 27 4.33 3.81 -23.14
N ILE A 28 3.05 3.85 -22.86
CA ILE A 28 1.99 3.35 -23.72
C ILE A 28 1.83 4.30 -24.89
N ARG A 29 1.93 3.77 -26.14
CA ARG A 29 1.86 4.57 -27.37
C ARG A 29 0.60 4.34 -28.19
N ASP A 30 0.03 3.13 -28.08
CA ASP A 30 -1.23 2.79 -28.74
C ASP A 30 -1.90 1.62 -28.02
N ILE A 31 -3.22 1.54 -28.11
CA ILE A 31 -4.03 0.46 -27.52
C ILE A 31 -5.17 0.14 -28.48
N GLY A 32 -5.42 -1.15 -28.73
CA GLY A 32 -6.51 -1.53 -29.62
C GLY A 32 -6.55 -3.03 -29.91
N LYS A 33 -7.24 -3.39 -31.00
CA LYS A 33 -7.28 -4.78 -31.47
C LYS A 33 -5.91 -5.20 -31.98
N THR A 34 -5.47 -6.40 -31.60
CA THR A 34 -4.17 -6.96 -32.00
C THR A 34 -3.95 -6.92 -33.51
N GLU A 35 -4.95 -7.34 -34.31
CA GLU A 35 -4.88 -7.35 -35.78
C GLU A 35 -4.58 -5.95 -36.35
N MET A 36 -5.25 -4.94 -35.82
CA MET A 36 -5.10 -3.55 -36.28
C MET A 36 -3.73 -2.99 -35.93
N LEU A 37 -3.24 -3.28 -34.70
CA LEU A 37 -1.94 -2.77 -34.25
C LEU A 37 -0.79 -3.48 -34.96
N ARG A 38 -0.89 -4.79 -35.20
CA ARG A 38 0.11 -5.53 -36.00
C ARG A 38 0.23 -4.98 -37.44
N LEU A 39 -0.88 -4.57 -38.04
CA LEU A 39 -0.84 -3.97 -39.39
C LEU A 39 -0.23 -2.55 -39.35
N ARG A 40 -0.49 -1.79 -38.29
CA ARG A 40 0.02 -0.42 -38.13
C ARG A 40 1.50 -0.37 -37.76
N TYR A 41 1.97 -1.37 -37.03
CA TYR A 41 3.32 -1.47 -36.47
C TYR A 41 3.97 -2.82 -36.78
N PRO A 42 4.23 -3.13 -38.10
CA PRO A 42 4.68 -4.46 -38.53
C PRO A 42 6.10 -4.84 -38.06
N ASP A 43 6.92 -3.82 -37.74
CA ASP A 43 8.32 -4.01 -37.32
C ASP A 43 8.49 -4.14 -35.80
N GLU A 44 7.41 -4.05 -35.02
CA GLU A 44 7.49 -4.17 -33.57
C GLU A 44 7.63 -5.63 -33.13
N GLU A 45 8.48 -5.85 -32.13
CA GLU A 45 8.54 -7.11 -31.41
C GLU A 45 7.18 -7.42 -30.80
N VAL A 46 6.68 -8.64 -31.01
CA VAL A 46 5.39 -9.08 -30.49
C VAL A 46 5.59 -10.07 -29.35
N LEU A 47 5.08 -9.74 -28.18
CA LEU A 47 4.99 -10.61 -27.01
C LEU A 47 3.53 -11.02 -26.85
N ASP A 48 3.23 -12.30 -27.09
CA ASP A 48 1.85 -12.83 -27.05
C ASP A 48 1.63 -13.69 -25.80
N TYR A 49 0.82 -13.22 -24.90
CA TYR A 49 0.48 -13.90 -23.64
C TYR A 49 -0.71 -14.87 -23.77
N GLY A 50 -1.26 -15.05 -24.97
CA GLY A 50 -2.33 -16.03 -25.25
C GLY A 50 -3.60 -15.75 -24.46
N THR A 51 -4.05 -16.77 -23.71
CA THR A 51 -5.25 -16.70 -22.86
C THR A 51 -4.96 -15.95 -21.56
N ALA A 52 -4.61 -14.67 -21.66
CA ALA A 52 -4.32 -13.82 -20.53
C ALA A 52 -5.11 -12.51 -20.61
N ALA A 53 -5.11 -11.77 -19.50
CA ALA A 53 -5.55 -10.38 -19.44
C ALA A 53 -4.34 -9.48 -19.19
N ILE A 54 -4.12 -8.49 -20.06
CA ILE A 54 -3.17 -7.38 -19.85
C ILE A 54 -3.93 -6.24 -19.18
N MET A 55 -3.38 -5.71 -18.11
CA MET A 55 -4.00 -4.61 -17.34
C MET A 55 -2.92 -3.70 -16.73
N PRO A 56 -3.30 -2.52 -16.19
CA PRO A 56 -2.38 -1.70 -15.41
C PRO A 56 -1.80 -2.50 -14.24
N GLY A 57 -0.57 -2.22 -13.88
CA GLY A 57 0.02 -2.74 -12.66
C GLY A 57 -0.79 -2.34 -11.42
N LEU A 58 -0.82 -3.22 -10.43
CA LEU A 58 -1.54 -3.00 -9.19
C LEU A 58 -0.82 -1.95 -8.34
N VAL A 59 -1.61 -1.06 -7.73
CA VAL A 59 -1.16 -0.01 -6.80
C VAL A 59 -1.49 -0.45 -5.39
N ASN A 60 -0.50 -0.90 -4.65
CA ASN A 60 -0.63 -1.26 -3.24
C ASN A 60 -0.50 0.00 -2.38
N LEU A 61 -1.64 0.50 -1.91
CA LEU A 61 -1.74 1.82 -1.29
C LEU A 61 -1.27 1.85 0.17
N HIS A 62 -0.92 0.71 0.75
CA HIS A 62 -0.29 0.61 2.06
C HIS A 62 0.41 -0.74 2.26
N THR A 63 1.69 -0.69 2.60
CA THR A 63 2.48 -1.87 2.97
C THR A 63 3.64 -1.49 3.89
N HIS A 64 4.29 -2.52 4.44
CA HIS A 64 5.53 -2.46 5.21
C HIS A 64 6.47 -3.57 4.71
N MET A 65 7.12 -3.37 3.57
CA MET A 65 7.98 -4.39 2.95
C MET A 65 9.08 -4.89 3.89
N GLU A 66 9.60 -4.00 4.75
CA GLU A 66 10.63 -4.37 5.72
C GLU A 66 10.18 -5.41 6.75
N ASN A 67 8.86 -5.61 6.95
CA ASN A 67 8.32 -6.59 7.87
C ASN A 67 8.16 -8.01 7.28
N SER A 68 8.58 -8.25 6.05
CA SER A 68 8.37 -9.55 5.36
C SER A 68 9.04 -10.73 6.05
N ILE A 69 10.15 -10.51 6.73
CA ILE A 69 10.82 -11.53 7.54
C ILE A 69 9.94 -12.06 8.69
N MET A 70 8.95 -11.29 9.12
CA MET A 70 8.05 -11.63 10.23
C MET A 70 6.79 -12.38 9.77
N ARG A 71 6.65 -12.63 8.47
CA ARG A 71 5.56 -13.43 7.91
C ARG A 71 5.47 -14.78 8.60
N GLY A 72 4.27 -15.20 8.97
CA GLY A 72 4.04 -16.50 9.55
C GLY A 72 4.55 -16.68 10.98
N ILE A 73 4.84 -15.62 11.74
CA ILE A 73 5.36 -15.74 13.11
C ILE A 73 4.29 -15.48 14.16
N VAL A 74 3.40 -14.51 13.93
CA VAL A 74 2.37 -14.12 14.90
C VAL A 74 0.99 -14.34 14.29
N HIS A 75 0.27 -15.36 14.80
CA HIS A 75 -1.02 -15.78 14.26
C HIS A 75 -2.11 -15.76 15.32
N ASP A 76 -3.36 -15.67 14.86
CA ASP A 76 -4.58 -15.89 15.64
C ASP A 76 -4.64 -15.06 16.94
N VAL A 77 -4.13 -13.84 16.88
CA VAL A 77 -4.10 -12.92 18.02
C VAL A 77 -4.75 -11.58 17.66
N PRO A 78 -5.39 -10.89 18.65
CA PRO A 78 -5.92 -9.55 18.44
C PRO A 78 -4.81 -8.53 18.16
N TYR A 79 -5.20 -7.40 17.53
CA TYR A 79 -4.31 -6.30 17.13
C TYR A 79 -3.27 -5.90 18.19
N ILE A 80 -3.68 -5.70 19.45
CA ILE A 80 -2.76 -5.28 20.53
C ILE A 80 -1.67 -6.32 20.82
N THR A 81 -2.04 -7.59 20.83
CA THR A 81 -1.08 -8.69 21.06
C THR A 81 -0.14 -8.81 19.89
N TRP A 82 -0.67 -8.69 18.66
CA TRP A 82 0.13 -8.65 17.44
C TRP A 82 1.15 -7.50 17.48
N LEU A 83 0.70 -6.27 17.73
CA LEU A 83 1.54 -5.08 17.79
C LEU A 83 2.69 -5.23 18.80
N ALA A 84 2.39 -5.71 20.00
CA ALA A 84 3.40 -5.96 21.05
C ALA A 84 4.42 -7.02 20.61
N SER A 85 3.95 -8.08 19.93
CA SER A 85 4.79 -9.17 19.45
C SER A 85 5.73 -8.68 18.34
N VAL A 86 5.21 -7.95 17.34
CA VAL A 86 6.01 -7.37 16.26
C VAL A 86 7.04 -6.39 16.81
N ALA A 87 6.68 -5.53 17.76
CA ALA A 87 7.62 -4.62 18.40
C ALA A 87 8.76 -5.36 19.14
N ALA A 88 8.43 -6.44 19.84
CA ALA A 88 9.42 -7.27 20.54
C ALA A 88 10.36 -8.02 19.58
N LEU A 89 9.84 -8.43 18.40
CA LEU A 89 10.65 -9.05 17.34
C LEU A 89 11.55 -8.01 16.66
N SER A 90 11.00 -6.85 16.31
CA SER A 90 11.76 -5.74 15.69
C SER A 90 12.94 -5.30 16.53
N ALA A 91 12.80 -5.30 17.87
CA ALA A 91 13.88 -4.94 18.79
C ALA A 91 15.09 -5.89 18.76
N LYS A 92 14.97 -7.08 18.16
CA LYS A 92 16.06 -8.06 18.00
C LYS A 92 16.78 -7.96 16.66
N MET A 93 16.23 -7.19 15.72
CA MET A 93 16.74 -7.07 14.36
C MET A 93 17.89 -6.07 14.28
N GLU A 94 18.89 -6.41 13.46
CA GLU A 94 19.96 -5.48 13.07
C GLU A 94 19.52 -4.68 11.81
N VAL A 95 20.15 -3.54 11.57
CA VAL A 95 19.82 -2.68 10.41
C VAL A 95 19.94 -3.43 9.09
N SER A 96 20.97 -4.28 8.94
CA SER A 96 21.20 -5.09 7.74
C SER A 96 20.09 -6.12 7.49
N ASP A 97 19.45 -6.62 8.55
CA ASP A 97 18.41 -7.65 8.44
C ASP A 97 17.14 -7.08 7.78
N TRP A 98 16.82 -5.81 8.05
CA TRP A 98 15.68 -5.12 7.44
C TRP A 98 15.83 -4.97 5.93
N TYR A 99 17.05 -4.80 5.42
CA TYR A 99 17.28 -4.72 3.99
C TYR A 99 16.92 -6.02 3.26
N ASP A 100 17.42 -7.17 3.75
CA ASP A 100 17.09 -8.46 3.16
C ASP A 100 15.58 -8.76 3.24
N SER A 101 14.95 -8.35 4.35
CA SER A 101 13.51 -8.45 4.54
C SER A 101 12.72 -7.59 3.55
N ALA A 102 13.14 -6.33 3.33
CA ALA A 102 12.49 -5.43 2.38
C ALA A 102 12.65 -5.91 0.92
N ILE A 103 13.81 -6.46 0.56
CA ILE A 103 14.01 -7.11 -0.75
C ILE A 103 13.01 -8.25 -0.93
N LEU A 104 12.86 -9.13 0.08
CA LEU A 104 11.85 -10.21 0.02
C LEU A 104 10.44 -9.65 -0.22
N GLY A 105 10.05 -8.61 0.51
CA GLY A 105 8.74 -7.95 0.35
C GLY A 105 8.53 -7.36 -1.04
N GLY A 106 9.56 -6.73 -1.60
CA GLY A 106 9.49 -6.17 -2.95
C GLY A 106 9.46 -7.24 -4.05
N LEU A 107 10.16 -8.38 -3.85
CA LEU A 107 10.05 -9.53 -4.75
C LEU A 107 8.63 -10.10 -4.75
N ASP A 108 8.02 -10.26 -3.58
CA ASP A 108 6.63 -10.71 -3.47
C ASP A 108 5.67 -9.72 -4.14
N ALA A 109 5.90 -8.41 -3.99
CA ALA A 109 5.11 -7.38 -4.66
C ALA A 109 5.17 -7.55 -6.17
N LEU A 110 6.36 -7.65 -6.77
CA LEU A 110 6.53 -7.85 -8.21
C LEU A 110 5.91 -9.16 -8.69
N ALA A 111 6.12 -10.27 -7.98
CA ALA A 111 5.52 -11.56 -8.35
C ALA A 111 3.99 -11.54 -8.22
N SER A 112 3.43 -10.64 -7.42
CA SER A 112 1.98 -10.45 -7.24
C SER A 112 1.37 -9.40 -8.17
N GLY A 113 2.15 -8.85 -9.13
CA GLY A 113 1.65 -7.85 -10.08
C GLY A 113 1.57 -6.42 -9.52
N ILE A 114 2.15 -6.18 -8.35
CA ILE A 114 2.23 -4.82 -7.78
C ILE A 114 3.41 -4.10 -8.45
N THR A 115 3.11 -2.97 -9.08
CA THR A 115 4.10 -2.11 -9.74
C THR A 115 4.38 -0.84 -8.94
N CYS A 116 3.43 -0.42 -8.10
CA CYS A 116 3.52 0.78 -7.28
C CYS A 116 3.14 0.49 -5.83
N VAL A 117 3.96 0.95 -4.90
CA VAL A 117 3.76 0.77 -3.45
C VAL A 117 3.70 2.10 -2.72
N ALA A 118 2.86 2.18 -1.68
CA ALA A 118 2.91 3.20 -0.65
C ALA A 118 3.39 2.54 0.65
N ASP A 119 4.67 2.66 0.94
CA ASP A 119 5.34 1.92 2.02
C ASP A 119 5.72 2.83 3.18
N ILE A 120 5.36 2.46 4.41
CA ILE A 120 5.80 3.16 5.62
C ILE A 120 6.98 2.40 6.23
N THR A 121 8.11 3.08 6.37
CA THR A 121 9.37 2.51 6.85
C THR A 121 9.99 3.33 7.98
N THR A 122 10.64 2.67 8.90
CA THR A 122 11.44 3.32 9.94
C THR A 122 12.93 3.31 9.64
N THR A 123 13.40 2.36 8.83
CA THR A 123 14.82 2.10 8.60
C THR A 123 15.33 2.61 7.25
N GLY A 124 14.44 2.86 6.28
CA GLY A 124 14.78 3.18 4.89
C GLY A 124 15.09 1.95 4.03
N ALA A 125 15.04 0.75 4.59
CA ALA A 125 15.29 -0.48 3.83
C ALA A 125 14.33 -0.65 2.66
N ALA A 126 13.07 -0.25 2.83
CA ALA A 126 12.06 -0.28 1.76
C ALA A 126 12.42 0.66 0.60
N CYS A 127 13.05 1.81 0.88
CA CYS A 127 13.52 2.77 -0.13
C CYS A 127 14.58 2.13 -1.04
N THR A 128 15.61 1.56 -0.43
CA THR A 128 16.69 0.88 -1.13
C THR A 128 16.19 -0.35 -1.90
N ALA A 129 15.25 -1.11 -1.31
CA ALA A 129 14.64 -2.27 -1.96
C ALA A 129 13.83 -1.86 -3.19
N ALA A 130 12.93 -0.86 -3.08
CA ALA A 130 12.12 -0.37 -4.19
C ALA A 130 13.00 0.13 -5.34
N GLN A 131 14.07 0.89 -5.04
CA GLN A 131 15.03 1.38 -6.04
C GLN A 131 15.72 0.23 -6.79
N LYS A 132 16.24 -0.77 -6.06
CA LYS A 132 16.98 -1.89 -6.66
C LYS A 132 16.10 -2.83 -7.46
N LEU A 133 14.87 -3.05 -7.02
CA LEU A 133 13.91 -3.93 -7.68
C LEU A 133 13.20 -3.25 -8.85
N GLY A 134 13.32 -1.94 -9.00
CA GLY A 134 12.66 -1.19 -10.06
C GLY A 134 11.19 -0.90 -9.80
N LEU A 135 10.70 -1.03 -8.55
CA LEU A 135 9.34 -0.65 -8.16
C LEU A 135 9.15 0.86 -8.25
N ARG A 136 7.93 1.28 -8.53
CA ARG A 136 7.45 2.65 -8.36
C ARG A 136 6.82 2.81 -6.97
N GLY A 137 6.75 4.04 -6.46
CA GLY A 137 5.94 4.29 -5.26
C GLY A 137 6.28 5.54 -4.48
N VAL A 138 5.66 5.59 -3.31
CA VAL A 138 5.94 6.58 -2.26
C VAL A 138 6.42 5.84 -1.03
N VAL A 139 7.60 6.20 -0.53
CA VAL A 139 8.16 5.62 0.70
C VAL A 139 8.12 6.69 1.79
N TYR A 140 7.41 6.42 2.87
CA TYR A 140 7.17 7.36 3.95
C TYR A 140 8.09 7.08 5.14
N ARG A 141 8.85 8.09 5.57
CA ARG A 141 9.64 8.05 6.80
C ARG A 141 8.74 8.16 8.02
N GLU A 142 8.62 7.10 8.80
CA GLU A 142 7.80 7.13 10.01
C GLU A 142 8.48 7.88 11.17
N VAL A 143 7.73 8.79 11.84
CA VAL A 143 8.19 9.55 12.99
C VAL A 143 7.34 9.22 14.20
N GLY A 144 7.92 8.47 15.16
CA GLY A 144 7.29 8.12 16.43
C GLY A 144 8.10 8.64 17.61
N VAL A 145 7.52 9.53 18.41
CA VAL A 145 8.13 10.03 19.63
C VAL A 145 7.05 10.43 20.66
N MET A 146 7.10 9.86 21.85
CA MET A 146 6.15 10.13 22.93
C MET A 146 6.60 11.29 23.84
N ASP A 147 7.91 11.48 24.00
CA ASP A 147 8.48 12.51 24.87
C ASP A 147 8.55 13.85 24.12
N LYS A 148 7.79 14.84 24.58
CA LYS A 148 7.75 16.20 24.02
C LYS A 148 9.14 16.81 23.83
N ARG A 149 10.05 16.58 24.78
CA ARG A 149 11.43 17.12 24.74
C ARG A 149 12.25 16.59 23.57
N ARG A 150 11.85 15.45 22.98
CA ARG A 150 12.57 14.77 21.89
C ARG A 150 11.95 15.06 20.51
N ILE A 151 10.84 15.81 20.41
CA ILE A 151 10.16 16.07 19.13
C ILE A 151 11.12 16.73 18.13
N ASP A 152 11.80 17.82 18.51
CA ASP A 152 12.70 18.54 17.60
C ASP A 152 13.86 17.68 17.12
N TYR A 153 14.36 16.80 18.00
CA TYR A 153 15.41 15.83 17.59
C TYR A 153 14.87 14.80 16.59
N ALA A 154 13.71 14.23 16.85
CA ALA A 154 13.09 13.23 15.97
C ALA A 154 12.73 13.84 14.60
N MET A 155 12.21 15.06 14.57
CA MET A 155 11.88 15.77 13.32
C MET A 155 13.14 16.07 12.50
N ARG A 156 14.23 16.56 13.12
CA ARG A 156 15.50 16.77 12.42
C ARG A 156 16.10 15.46 11.89
N ALA A 157 15.99 14.37 12.65
CA ALA A 157 16.46 13.06 12.17
C ALA A 157 15.66 12.62 10.94
N ALA A 158 14.32 12.75 10.98
CA ALA A 158 13.47 12.41 9.84
C ALA A 158 13.76 13.28 8.61
N GLU A 159 13.97 14.58 8.78
CA GLU A 159 14.36 15.51 7.71
C GLU A 159 15.68 15.10 7.05
N ASN A 160 16.68 14.73 7.85
CA ASN A 160 17.96 14.24 7.34
C ASN A 160 17.82 12.90 6.59
N ASP A 161 17.01 11.97 7.11
CA ASP A 161 16.73 10.69 6.45
C ASP A 161 16.03 10.91 5.11
N ILE A 162 14.99 11.75 5.07
CA ILE A 162 14.26 12.11 3.84
C ILE A 162 15.20 12.70 2.79
N MET A 163 16.04 13.66 3.19
CA MET A 163 17.02 14.28 2.29
C MET A 163 18.01 13.24 1.74
N HIS A 164 18.50 12.34 2.59
CA HIS A 164 19.44 11.28 2.18
C HIS A 164 18.77 10.28 1.23
N TRP A 165 17.61 9.75 1.59
CA TRP A 165 16.89 8.79 0.76
C TRP A 165 16.47 9.36 -0.59
N SER A 166 16.08 10.64 -0.65
CA SER A 166 15.75 11.32 -1.91
C SER A 166 16.92 11.41 -2.88
N GLN A 167 18.16 11.38 -2.37
CA GLN A 167 19.38 11.36 -3.21
C GLN A 167 19.73 9.95 -3.73
N GLU A 168 19.22 8.90 -3.08
CA GLU A 168 19.54 7.50 -3.41
C GLU A 168 18.54 6.88 -4.37
N VAL A 169 17.41 7.51 -4.63
CA VAL A 169 16.34 6.98 -5.48
C VAL A 169 16.20 7.76 -6.78
N ASP A 170 15.62 7.09 -7.77
CA ASP A 170 15.19 7.71 -9.02
C ASP A 170 13.89 8.50 -8.78
N PRO A 171 13.91 9.85 -8.83
CA PRO A 171 12.76 10.68 -8.52
C PRO A 171 11.59 10.52 -9.51
N ASP A 172 11.84 9.98 -10.71
CA ASP A 172 10.79 9.69 -11.69
C ASP A 172 9.96 8.44 -11.31
N ARG A 173 10.45 7.63 -10.37
CA ARG A 173 9.76 6.42 -9.91
C ARG A 173 9.42 6.44 -8.43
N ILE A 174 10.26 6.98 -7.58
CA ILE A 174 10.10 6.89 -6.13
C ILE A 174 10.10 8.29 -5.53
N SER A 175 9.02 8.63 -4.85
CA SER A 175 8.93 9.83 -4.02
C SER A 175 9.15 9.46 -2.55
N ILE A 176 9.79 10.35 -1.81
CA ILE A 176 9.95 10.21 -0.36
C ILE A 176 8.92 11.09 0.34
N GLY A 177 8.21 10.51 1.29
CA GLY A 177 7.22 11.18 2.11
C GLY A 177 7.54 11.08 3.60
N ILE A 178 6.60 11.51 4.42
CA ILE A 178 6.70 11.44 5.88
C ILE A 178 5.43 10.86 6.49
N ALA A 179 5.55 10.10 7.59
CA ALA A 179 4.42 9.52 8.30
C ALA A 179 4.55 9.78 9.80
N PRO A 180 3.60 10.44 10.47
CA PRO A 180 3.54 10.37 11.91
C PRO A 180 3.14 8.96 12.33
N ALA A 181 3.76 8.42 13.38
CA ALA A 181 3.35 7.14 13.95
C ALA A 181 1.90 7.21 14.48
N PRO A 182 1.24 6.06 14.69
CA PRO A 182 -0.14 6.04 15.19
C PRO A 182 -0.35 6.90 16.45
N ILE A 183 -1.58 7.42 16.64
CA ILE A 183 -1.92 8.37 17.71
C ILE A 183 -1.46 7.90 19.09
N TYR A 184 -1.55 6.60 19.36
CA TYR A 184 -1.14 6.00 20.64
C TYR A 184 0.37 5.76 20.77
N MET A 185 1.15 6.03 19.70
CA MET A 185 2.61 5.86 19.65
C MET A 185 3.39 7.18 19.53
N CYS A 186 2.72 8.31 19.37
CA CYS A 186 3.41 9.60 19.27
C CYS A 186 2.71 10.72 20.07
N HIS A 187 3.52 11.70 20.44
CA HIS A 187 3.03 12.94 21.04
C HIS A 187 2.20 13.72 20.00
N PRO A 188 1.01 14.25 20.34
CA PRO A 188 0.11 14.88 19.38
C PRO A 188 0.73 16.07 18.62
N ALA A 189 1.66 16.81 19.21
CA ALA A 189 2.37 17.88 18.52
C ALA A 189 3.20 17.41 17.31
N VAL A 190 3.47 16.10 17.17
CA VAL A 190 4.16 15.54 15.99
C VAL A 190 3.30 15.74 14.74
N PHE A 191 1.97 15.65 14.83
CA PHE A 191 1.07 15.81 13.68
C PHE A 191 1.22 17.17 13.01
N GLY A 192 1.12 18.26 13.77
CA GLY A 192 1.33 19.61 13.23
C GLY A 192 2.74 19.82 12.69
N ARG A 193 3.78 19.30 13.37
CA ARG A 193 5.17 19.41 12.90
C ARG A 193 5.42 18.63 11.61
N VAL A 194 4.80 17.47 11.44
CA VAL A 194 4.82 16.71 10.19
C VAL A 194 4.14 17.49 9.07
N SER A 195 2.95 18.06 9.32
CA SER A 195 2.25 18.88 8.34
C SER A 195 3.01 20.15 7.94
N GLU A 196 3.66 20.83 8.90
CA GLU A 196 4.53 21.97 8.64
C GLU A 196 5.69 21.60 7.70
N LEU A 197 6.41 20.50 8.01
CA LEU A 197 7.50 20.00 7.18
C LEU A 197 7.00 19.59 5.79
N ALA A 198 5.92 18.82 5.73
CA ALA A 198 5.35 18.35 4.48
C ALA A 198 4.85 19.49 3.57
N THR A 199 4.28 20.54 4.16
CA THR A 199 3.84 21.73 3.40
C THR A 199 5.04 22.55 2.91
N ARG A 200 6.10 22.69 3.71
CA ARG A 200 7.32 23.42 3.34
C ARG A 200 8.04 22.77 2.16
N ASP A 201 8.15 21.43 2.18
CA ASP A 201 9.00 20.67 1.26
C ASP A 201 8.18 19.87 0.22
N ASP A 202 6.86 20.11 0.14
CA ASP A 202 5.90 19.43 -0.76
C ASP A 202 5.95 17.89 -0.63
N LEU A 203 6.05 17.38 0.61
CA LEU A 203 6.13 15.95 0.87
C LEU A 203 4.73 15.32 0.98
N PRO A 204 4.52 14.13 0.39
CA PRO A 204 3.33 13.34 0.69
C PRO A 204 3.36 12.84 2.14
N VAL A 205 2.17 12.76 2.75
CA VAL A 205 1.98 12.28 4.13
C VAL A 205 1.14 11.03 4.14
N ALA A 206 1.55 10.00 4.91
CA ALA A 206 0.70 8.86 5.23
C ALA A 206 0.56 8.72 6.74
N MET A 207 -0.58 8.22 7.23
CA MET A 207 -0.78 7.97 8.65
C MET A 207 -1.77 6.85 8.91
N HIS A 208 -1.49 5.99 9.91
CA HIS A 208 -2.49 5.07 10.45
C HIS A 208 -3.51 5.87 11.25
N LEU A 209 -4.80 5.64 10.99
CA LEU A 209 -5.87 6.45 11.58
C LEU A 209 -7.15 5.66 11.79
N ALA A 210 -7.70 5.75 13.00
CA ALA A 210 -8.98 5.15 13.36
C ALA A 210 -9.07 3.66 12.99
N GLY A 211 -7.94 2.94 13.07
CA GLY A 211 -7.82 1.56 12.61
C GLY A 211 -8.47 0.57 13.58
N SER A 212 -8.35 0.76 14.88
CA SER A 212 -8.82 -0.19 15.87
C SER A 212 -9.79 0.42 16.88
N ARG A 213 -10.61 -0.45 17.50
CA ARG A 213 -11.50 -0.06 18.59
C ARG A 213 -10.73 0.44 19.79
N GLU A 214 -9.55 -0.11 20.02
CA GLU A 214 -8.65 0.28 21.09
C GLU A 214 -8.14 1.71 20.91
N GLU A 215 -7.77 2.10 19.69
CA GLU A 215 -7.41 3.49 19.36
C GLU A 215 -8.58 4.44 19.58
N TYR A 216 -9.78 4.06 19.12
CA TYR A 216 -10.98 4.87 19.30
C TYR A 216 -11.28 5.13 20.77
N TYR A 217 -11.22 4.10 21.63
CA TYR A 217 -11.47 4.27 23.06
C TYR A 217 -10.33 5.00 23.77
N PHE A 218 -9.08 4.78 23.34
CA PHE A 218 -7.93 5.51 23.86
C PHE A 218 -8.11 7.01 23.67
N VAL A 219 -8.43 7.44 22.47
CA VAL A 219 -8.62 8.87 22.16
C VAL A 219 -9.86 9.41 22.83
N LYS A 220 -11.01 8.78 22.64
CA LYS A 220 -12.29 9.32 23.08
C LYS A 220 -12.47 9.28 24.59
N ARG A 221 -12.01 8.22 25.25
CA ARG A 221 -12.26 7.95 26.68
C ARG A 221 -11.02 7.97 27.56
N GLY A 222 -9.83 8.08 27.01
CA GLY A 222 -8.56 7.98 27.74
C GLY A 222 -8.31 6.59 28.33
N SER A 223 -9.03 5.56 27.87
CA SER A 223 -8.98 4.22 28.45
C SER A 223 -8.89 3.15 27.36
N SER A 224 -7.78 2.45 27.32
CA SER A 224 -7.60 1.22 26.55
C SER A 224 -6.30 0.53 26.96
N SER A 225 -5.97 -0.58 26.28
CA SER A 225 -4.69 -1.27 26.43
C SER A 225 -3.47 -0.36 26.15
N PHE A 226 -3.64 0.76 25.45
CA PHE A 226 -2.60 1.76 25.22
C PHE A 226 -2.33 2.68 26.42
N SER A 227 -3.15 2.66 27.46
CA SER A 227 -3.02 3.52 28.67
C SER A 227 -1.82 3.16 29.57
N VAL A 228 -1.08 2.11 29.26
CA VAL A 228 0.07 1.61 30.06
C VAL A 228 1.19 2.64 30.21
N HIS A 229 1.29 3.58 29.28
CA HIS A 229 2.28 4.67 29.36
C HIS A 229 2.09 5.63 30.55
N GLY A 230 0.91 5.64 31.17
CA GLY A 230 0.61 6.48 32.33
C GLY A 230 1.53 6.28 33.54
N GLU A 231 2.15 5.11 33.70
CA GLU A 231 3.10 4.85 34.79
C GLU A 231 4.44 5.55 34.55
N SER A 232 4.97 5.55 33.33
CA SER A 232 6.21 6.26 32.99
C SER A 232 6.07 7.78 33.13
N VAL A 233 4.89 8.32 32.81
CA VAL A 233 4.56 9.74 33.03
C VAL A 233 4.50 10.05 34.52
N ARG A 234 3.81 9.24 35.32
CA ARG A 234 3.72 9.42 36.76
C ARG A 234 5.05 9.35 37.46
N ARG A 235 6.01 8.58 36.90
CA ARG A 235 7.39 8.51 37.42
C ARG A 235 8.28 9.66 36.92
N GLY A 236 7.77 10.56 36.06
CA GLY A 236 8.52 11.71 35.53
C GLY A 236 9.61 11.35 34.52
N PHE A 237 9.63 10.12 33.97
CA PHE A 237 10.65 9.68 33.03
C PHE A 237 10.48 10.29 31.62
N ILE A 238 9.24 10.60 31.23
CA ILE A 238 8.92 11.18 29.94
C ILE A 238 7.92 12.33 30.09
N GLU A 239 8.05 13.36 29.26
CA GLU A 239 7.10 14.47 29.21
C GLU A 239 6.11 14.22 28.07
N ILE A 240 4.95 13.66 28.43
CA ILE A 240 3.82 13.48 27.52
C ILE A 240 2.59 14.17 28.10
N PRO A 241 1.64 14.62 27.28
CA PRO A 241 0.35 15.07 27.78
C PRO A 241 -0.33 13.93 28.52
N PRO A 242 -1.01 14.19 29.64
CA PRO A 242 -1.88 13.20 30.22
C PRO A 242 -2.95 12.84 29.18
N TRP A 243 -3.11 11.56 28.89
CA TRP A 243 -4.18 11.07 28.04
C TRP A 243 -5.50 11.16 28.82
N LEU A 244 -6.12 12.35 28.75
CA LEU A 244 -7.45 12.58 29.27
C LEU A 244 -8.49 12.26 28.18
N PRO A 245 -9.72 11.88 28.59
CA PRO A 245 -10.81 11.74 27.65
C PRO A 245 -10.97 13.00 26.80
N THR A 246 -10.86 12.88 25.47
CA THR A 246 -11.01 14.02 24.56
C THR A 246 -12.46 14.22 24.11
N GLY A 247 -13.27 13.16 24.20
CA GLY A 247 -14.66 13.15 23.74
C GLY A 247 -14.83 13.06 22.22
N VAL A 248 -13.75 13.19 21.44
CA VAL A 248 -13.78 13.16 19.95
C VAL A 248 -13.28 11.85 19.38
N SER A 249 -13.54 11.61 18.11
CA SER A 249 -12.98 10.48 17.36
C SER A 249 -11.48 10.66 17.08
N PRO A 250 -10.75 9.59 16.70
CA PRO A 250 -9.35 9.70 16.26
C PRO A 250 -9.17 10.67 15.08
N VAL A 251 -10.10 10.69 14.14
CA VAL A 251 -10.07 11.61 12.97
C VAL A 251 -10.12 13.07 13.43
N ARG A 252 -11.10 13.42 14.25
CA ARG A 252 -11.24 14.81 14.79
C ARG A 252 -10.10 15.17 15.72
N TYR A 253 -9.55 14.21 16.46
CA TYR A 253 -8.37 14.43 17.27
C TYR A 253 -7.14 14.76 16.42
N ALA A 254 -6.85 13.97 15.39
CA ALA A 254 -5.75 14.23 14.47
C ALA A 254 -5.93 15.59 13.77
N LEU A 255 -7.15 15.90 13.31
CA LEU A 255 -7.49 17.20 12.72
C LEU A 255 -7.19 18.37 13.69
N ASN A 256 -7.60 18.26 14.95
CA ASN A 256 -7.38 19.31 15.96
C ASN A 256 -5.89 19.57 16.24
N TRP A 257 -5.02 18.62 15.91
CA TRP A 257 -3.57 18.73 16.01
C TRP A 257 -2.87 19.03 14.67
N GLY A 258 -3.65 19.43 13.64
CA GLY A 258 -3.11 19.89 12.36
C GLY A 258 -2.65 18.78 11.41
N ALA A 259 -3.08 17.52 11.61
CA ALA A 259 -2.61 16.37 10.82
C ALA A 259 -2.97 16.45 9.33
N PHE A 260 -4.01 17.22 8.96
CA PHE A 260 -4.54 17.28 7.59
C PHE A 260 -4.25 18.59 6.85
N GLU A 261 -3.38 19.44 7.40
CA GLU A 261 -3.03 20.73 6.79
C GLU A 261 -2.08 20.61 5.60
N SER A 262 -1.44 19.44 5.42
CA SER A 262 -0.60 19.16 4.27
C SER A 262 -1.45 18.83 3.03
N PRO A 263 -0.97 19.16 1.81
CA PRO A 263 -1.78 19.07 0.59
C PRO A 263 -2.01 17.63 0.08
N ASN A 264 -1.30 16.64 0.60
CA ASN A 264 -1.38 15.24 0.13
C ASN A 264 -1.30 14.25 1.31
N VAL A 265 -2.45 14.02 1.95
CA VAL A 265 -2.57 13.12 3.10
C VAL A 265 -3.27 11.82 2.70
N LEU A 266 -2.66 10.69 3.05
CA LEU A 266 -3.19 9.34 2.95
C LEU A 266 -3.46 8.80 4.35
N ALA A 267 -4.74 8.56 4.69
CA ALA A 267 -5.13 7.91 5.94
C ALA A 267 -5.33 6.41 5.72
N VAL A 268 -4.71 5.59 6.55
CA VAL A 268 -4.76 4.12 6.45
C VAL A 268 -5.78 3.58 7.44
N HIS A 269 -6.53 2.56 7.02
CA HIS A 269 -7.60 1.84 7.70
C HIS A 269 -8.93 2.58 7.78
N CYS A 270 -9.04 3.65 8.54
CA CYS A 270 -10.26 4.43 8.78
C CYS A 270 -11.50 3.56 9.10
N VAL A 271 -11.31 2.52 9.93
CA VAL A 271 -12.36 1.54 10.28
C VAL A 271 -13.42 2.16 11.20
N HIS A 272 -12.98 2.92 12.20
CA HIS A 272 -13.84 3.48 13.25
C HIS A 272 -14.11 4.97 13.01
N THR A 273 -14.78 5.27 11.90
CA THR A 273 -15.20 6.62 11.48
C THR A 273 -16.70 6.77 11.58
N ASP A 274 -17.17 7.97 11.88
CA ASP A 274 -18.58 8.35 11.79
C ASP A 274 -18.83 9.30 10.61
N GLU A 275 -20.11 9.65 10.35
CA GLU A 275 -20.50 10.52 9.24
C GLU A 275 -19.79 11.89 9.27
N GLU A 276 -19.56 12.44 10.47
CA GLU A 276 -18.85 13.71 10.64
C GLU A 276 -17.36 13.56 10.31
N ASP A 277 -16.76 12.43 10.69
CA ASP A 277 -15.38 12.09 10.31
C ASP A 277 -15.22 12.01 8.80
N VAL A 278 -16.14 11.33 8.11
CA VAL A 278 -16.13 11.22 6.64
C VAL A 278 -16.23 12.61 5.97
N LYS A 279 -17.10 13.49 6.49
CA LYS A 279 -17.19 14.88 6.02
C LYS A 279 -15.89 15.65 6.20
N LYS A 280 -15.20 15.48 7.34
CA LYS A 280 -13.92 16.13 7.61
C LYS A 280 -12.81 15.59 6.71
N LEU A 281 -12.71 14.27 6.54
CA LEU A 281 -11.75 13.67 5.61
C LEU A 281 -11.95 14.20 4.18
N LYS A 282 -13.21 14.38 3.74
CA LYS A 282 -13.51 14.97 2.43
C LYS A 282 -13.16 16.45 2.34
N GLU A 283 -13.49 17.24 3.37
CA GLU A 283 -13.19 18.68 3.44
C GLU A 283 -11.69 18.96 3.29
N TYR A 284 -10.85 18.13 3.91
CA TYR A 284 -9.39 18.22 3.85
C TYR A 284 -8.77 17.41 2.70
N ASN A 285 -9.59 16.87 1.80
CA ASN A 285 -9.14 16.10 0.64
C ASN A 285 -8.19 14.93 0.99
N VAL A 286 -8.45 14.28 2.13
CA VAL A 286 -7.68 13.11 2.58
C VAL A 286 -8.02 11.91 1.71
N ALA A 287 -7.00 11.18 1.25
CA ALA A 287 -7.17 9.90 0.58
C ALA A 287 -7.21 8.75 1.60
N ILE A 288 -7.85 7.63 1.25
CA ILE A 288 -8.04 6.49 2.14
C ILE A 288 -7.41 5.23 1.55
N ALA A 289 -6.53 4.57 2.33
CA ALA A 289 -6.06 3.22 2.07
C ALA A 289 -6.83 2.23 2.95
N VAL A 290 -7.63 1.36 2.36
CA VAL A 290 -8.31 0.29 3.10
C VAL A 290 -7.52 -1.00 3.02
N CYS A 291 -7.41 -1.73 4.15
CA CYS A 291 -6.64 -2.96 4.27
C CYS A 291 -7.56 -4.10 4.77
N PRO A 292 -8.44 -4.64 3.91
CA PRO A 292 -9.51 -5.55 4.32
C PRO A 292 -9.01 -6.80 5.07
N ARG A 293 -7.95 -7.44 4.59
CA ARG A 293 -7.38 -8.65 5.19
C ARG A 293 -6.79 -8.36 6.57
N CYS A 294 -5.95 -7.35 6.68
CA CYS A 294 -5.34 -6.96 7.95
C CYS A 294 -6.41 -6.62 8.99
N ASN A 295 -7.39 -5.79 8.61
CA ASN A 295 -8.47 -5.41 9.50
C ASN A 295 -9.27 -6.62 10.00
N ALA A 296 -9.57 -7.59 9.13
CA ALA A 296 -10.30 -8.80 9.47
C ALA A 296 -9.45 -9.74 10.33
N GLN A 297 -8.19 -9.99 9.95
CA GLN A 297 -7.31 -10.95 10.60
C GLN A 297 -6.95 -10.53 12.03
N LEU A 298 -6.78 -9.23 12.27
CA LEU A 298 -6.45 -8.69 13.58
C LEU A 298 -7.69 -8.26 14.40
N GLY A 299 -8.91 -8.52 13.88
CA GLY A 299 -10.16 -8.20 14.57
C GLY A 299 -10.42 -6.71 14.74
N MET A 300 -9.88 -5.88 13.85
CA MET A 300 -10.01 -4.42 13.91
C MET A 300 -11.40 -3.95 13.48
N GLY A 301 -12.07 -4.68 12.59
CA GLY A 301 -13.40 -4.34 12.07
C GLY A 301 -13.43 -4.15 10.56
N VAL A 302 -14.48 -3.49 10.04
CA VAL A 302 -14.69 -3.26 8.61
C VAL A 302 -14.80 -1.76 8.33
N ALA A 303 -13.94 -1.24 7.46
CA ALA A 303 -13.99 0.16 7.05
C ALA A 303 -15.26 0.43 6.22
N PRO A 304 -15.93 1.59 6.37
CA PRO A 304 -17.17 1.89 5.65
C PRO A 304 -16.89 2.39 4.22
N VAL A 305 -16.33 1.51 3.38
CA VAL A 305 -15.86 1.84 2.00
C VAL A 305 -16.94 2.49 1.17
N ASP A 306 -18.18 1.99 1.28
CA ASP A 306 -19.32 2.53 0.57
C ASP A 306 -19.64 4.00 0.95
N GLU A 307 -19.48 4.35 2.22
CA GLU A 307 -19.65 5.74 2.67
C GLU A 307 -18.55 6.65 2.15
N PHE A 308 -17.31 6.16 2.12
CA PHE A 308 -16.18 6.90 1.56
C PHE A 308 -16.39 7.18 0.07
N MET A 309 -16.78 6.16 -0.70
CA MET A 309 -17.05 6.31 -2.14
C MET A 309 -18.23 7.26 -2.41
N ARG A 310 -19.33 7.18 -1.63
CA ARG A 310 -20.45 8.11 -1.74
C ARG A 310 -20.09 9.55 -1.43
N ALA A 311 -19.21 9.75 -0.47
CA ALA A 311 -18.69 11.08 -0.15
C ALA A 311 -17.72 11.62 -1.23
N GLY A 312 -17.34 10.78 -2.21
CA GLY A 312 -16.38 11.12 -3.26
C GLY A 312 -14.94 11.26 -2.74
N LEU A 313 -14.59 10.50 -1.70
CA LEU A 313 -13.19 10.37 -1.25
C LEU A 313 -12.39 9.56 -2.26
N ARG A 314 -11.09 9.82 -2.34
CA ARG A 314 -10.15 8.98 -3.08
C ARG A 314 -9.85 7.75 -2.22
N VAL A 315 -10.24 6.57 -2.70
CA VAL A 315 -10.12 5.31 -1.95
C VAL A 315 -9.35 4.30 -2.80
N GLY A 316 -8.40 3.62 -2.18
CA GLY A 316 -7.70 2.49 -2.78
C GLY A 316 -7.45 1.38 -1.76
N ILE A 317 -6.84 0.29 -2.22
CA ILE A 317 -6.60 -0.92 -1.43
C ILE A 317 -5.11 -1.02 -1.09
N GLY A 318 -4.80 -1.46 0.14
CA GLY A 318 -3.47 -1.83 0.59
C GLY A 318 -3.46 -3.22 1.22
N THR A 319 -2.33 -3.91 1.14
CA THR A 319 -2.17 -5.24 1.77
C THR A 319 -1.76 -5.17 3.23
N ASP A 320 -1.26 -4.01 3.67
CA ASP A 320 -0.64 -3.82 4.97
C ASP A 320 0.63 -4.69 5.16
N SER A 321 1.06 -4.83 6.39
CA SER A 321 2.28 -5.55 6.78
C SER A 321 2.19 -7.05 6.47
N PRO A 322 3.18 -7.63 5.77
CA PRO A 322 3.29 -9.07 5.64
C PRO A 322 3.37 -9.82 6.98
N ALA A 323 3.77 -9.15 8.06
CA ALA A 323 3.71 -9.70 9.42
C ALA A 323 2.29 -9.83 9.98
N ALA A 324 1.31 -9.11 9.41
CA ALA A 324 -0.10 -9.16 9.79
C ALA A 324 -0.94 -10.05 8.89
N THR A 325 -0.62 -10.07 7.59
CA THR A 325 -1.49 -10.65 6.55
C THR A 325 -0.92 -11.92 5.93
N ASP A 326 0.35 -12.21 6.17
CA ASP A 326 1.12 -13.31 5.57
C ASP A 326 1.15 -13.29 4.02
N SER A 327 0.60 -12.26 3.39
CA SER A 327 0.40 -12.19 1.94
C SER A 327 0.46 -10.77 1.41
N THR A 328 1.00 -10.60 0.21
CA THR A 328 0.98 -9.35 -0.58
C THR A 328 0.08 -9.49 -1.81
N ASP A 329 -0.82 -10.48 -1.83
CA ASP A 329 -1.72 -10.78 -2.96
C ASP A 329 -2.90 -9.79 -3.04
N MET A 330 -2.74 -8.75 -3.88
CA MET A 330 -3.78 -7.74 -4.12
C MET A 330 -5.03 -8.29 -4.82
N LEU A 331 -4.91 -9.37 -5.62
CA LEU A 331 -6.07 -9.99 -6.28
C LEU A 331 -6.96 -10.66 -5.23
N SER A 332 -6.36 -11.39 -4.29
CA SER A 332 -7.07 -11.97 -3.16
C SER A 332 -7.60 -10.89 -2.20
N GLU A 333 -6.89 -9.77 -2.05
CA GLU A 333 -7.30 -8.63 -1.21
C GLU A 333 -8.59 -7.98 -1.75
N MET A 334 -8.64 -7.74 -3.08
CA MET A 334 -9.85 -7.25 -3.76
C MET A 334 -11.05 -8.15 -3.50
N ARG A 335 -10.90 -9.46 -3.69
CA ARG A 335 -11.97 -10.45 -3.46
C ARG A 335 -12.47 -10.41 -2.02
N LEU A 336 -11.55 -10.48 -1.07
CA LEU A 336 -11.88 -10.47 0.35
C LEU A 336 -12.60 -9.17 0.74
N GLY A 337 -12.07 -8.02 0.33
CA GLY A 337 -12.67 -6.71 0.58
C GLY A 337 -14.09 -6.62 0.04
N MET A 338 -14.32 -7.06 -1.20
CA MET A 338 -15.63 -7.10 -1.82
C MET A 338 -16.63 -7.96 -1.02
N LEU A 339 -16.22 -9.18 -0.66
CA LEU A 339 -17.09 -10.11 0.06
C LEU A 339 -17.44 -9.62 1.47
N ILE A 340 -16.46 -9.06 2.20
CA ILE A 340 -16.70 -8.47 3.52
C ILE A 340 -17.68 -7.30 3.42
N GLN A 341 -17.49 -6.38 2.46
CA GLN A 341 -18.40 -5.25 2.26
C GLN A 341 -19.82 -5.70 1.95
N ARG A 342 -20.01 -6.71 1.08
CA ARG A 342 -21.31 -7.29 0.76
C ARG A 342 -21.95 -7.97 1.97
N ALA A 343 -21.17 -8.59 2.85
CA ALA A 343 -21.68 -9.27 4.03
C ALA A 343 -22.20 -8.30 5.12
N VAL A 344 -21.60 -7.10 5.24
CA VAL A 344 -21.98 -6.13 6.28
C VAL A 344 -22.97 -5.07 5.77
N ASN A 345 -22.99 -4.78 4.47
CA ASN A 345 -23.82 -3.72 3.87
C ASN A 345 -25.06 -4.31 3.18
N VAL A 346 -26.14 -4.41 3.90
CA VAL A 346 -27.43 -4.91 3.36
C VAL A 346 -27.99 -3.91 2.34
N GLY A 347 -28.14 -4.36 1.10
CA GLY A 347 -28.81 -3.59 0.03
C GLY A 347 -27.88 -2.83 -0.91
N ARG A 348 -26.56 -2.83 -0.68
CA ARG A 348 -25.60 -2.26 -1.61
C ARG A 348 -24.44 -3.22 -1.88
N PHE A 349 -24.26 -3.56 -3.15
CA PHE A 349 -23.22 -4.48 -3.61
C PHE A 349 -22.05 -3.69 -4.20
N LEU A 350 -20.90 -3.78 -3.57
CA LEU A 350 -19.64 -3.37 -4.18
C LEU A 350 -19.31 -4.38 -5.29
N ASP A 351 -19.11 -3.90 -6.51
CA ASP A 351 -18.87 -4.74 -7.70
C ASP A 351 -17.38 -4.97 -7.99
N SER A 352 -17.11 -5.84 -8.96
CA SER A 352 -15.74 -6.19 -9.35
C SER A 352 -15.02 -5.03 -10.03
N GLU A 353 -15.75 -4.22 -10.81
CA GLU A 353 -15.24 -3.04 -11.48
C GLU A 353 -14.72 -2.01 -10.46
N SER A 354 -15.51 -1.71 -9.43
CA SER A 354 -15.09 -0.82 -8.32
C SER A 354 -13.84 -1.35 -7.59
N MET A 355 -13.76 -2.65 -7.35
CA MET A 355 -12.60 -3.24 -6.68
C MET A 355 -11.34 -3.17 -7.54
N LEU A 356 -11.46 -3.45 -8.84
CA LEU A 356 -10.35 -3.32 -9.78
C LEU A 356 -9.91 -1.85 -9.90
N GLU A 357 -10.86 -0.93 -9.96
CA GLU A 357 -10.58 0.50 -9.95
C GLU A 357 -9.82 0.93 -8.69
N MET A 358 -10.24 0.50 -7.50
CA MET A 358 -9.56 0.80 -6.23
C MET A 358 -8.13 0.25 -6.16
N ALA A 359 -7.86 -0.90 -6.79
CA ALA A 359 -6.54 -1.54 -6.81
C ALA A 359 -5.62 -0.98 -7.92
N THR A 360 -6.10 -0.09 -8.77
CA THR A 360 -5.38 0.47 -9.92
C THR A 360 -5.48 2.00 -9.93
N ILE A 361 -6.36 2.58 -10.75
CA ILE A 361 -6.49 4.04 -10.92
C ILE A 361 -6.96 4.75 -9.63
N GLY A 362 -7.75 4.10 -8.79
CA GLY A 362 -8.17 4.63 -7.49
C GLY A 362 -6.98 4.79 -6.54
N GLY A 363 -6.11 3.77 -6.47
CA GLY A 363 -4.84 3.85 -5.75
C GLY A 363 -3.91 4.94 -6.32
N ALA A 364 -3.80 5.02 -7.65
CA ALA A 364 -3.01 6.06 -8.31
C ALA A 364 -3.53 7.47 -7.99
N ARG A 365 -4.85 7.70 -8.04
CA ARG A 365 -5.50 8.97 -7.62
C ARG A 365 -5.22 9.32 -6.16
N ALA A 366 -5.18 8.32 -5.28
CA ALA A 366 -4.87 8.55 -3.87
C ALA A 366 -3.44 9.05 -3.67
N LEU A 367 -2.49 8.59 -4.49
CA LEU A 367 -1.09 9.03 -4.51
C LEU A 367 -0.82 10.24 -5.41
N LYS A 368 -1.82 10.75 -6.14
CA LYS A 368 -1.68 11.80 -7.18
C LYS A 368 -0.72 11.38 -8.31
N LEU A 369 -0.78 10.11 -8.70
CA LEU A 369 -0.02 9.52 -9.80
C LEU A 369 -0.93 9.09 -10.97
N ASP A 370 -2.19 9.47 -10.96
CA ASP A 370 -3.20 9.01 -11.93
C ASP A 370 -3.01 9.57 -13.35
N ASP A 371 -2.24 10.62 -13.51
CA ASP A 371 -1.78 11.09 -14.83
C ASP A 371 -0.67 10.21 -15.44
N GLU A 372 0.05 9.44 -14.61
CA GLU A 372 1.19 8.61 -15.02
C GLU A 372 0.87 7.11 -15.05
N ILE A 373 0.07 6.58 -14.11
CA ILE A 373 -0.18 5.15 -13.92
C ILE A 373 -1.65 4.84 -13.57
N GLY A 374 -1.97 3.56 -13.37
CA GLY A 374 -3.25 3.08 -12.83
C GLY A 374 -4.31 2.79 -13.88
N SER A 375 -4.08 3.14 -15.13
CA SER A 375 -4.91 2.76 -16.28
C SER A 375 -4.05 2.58 -17.52
N LEU A 376 -4.56 1.81 -18.50
CA LEU A 376 -3.91 1.74 -19.81
C LEU A 376 -4.47 2.86 -20.68
N GLU A 377 -3.72 3.94 -20.79
CA GLU A 377 -4.03 5.10 -21.63
C GLU A 377 -2.79 5.57 -22.38
N ILE A 378 -2.98 6.09 -23.61
CA ILE A 378 -1.87 6.60 -24.41
C ILE A 378 -1.19 7.74 -23.68
N GLY A 379 0.14 7.65 -23.57
CA GLY A 379 0.99 8.63 -22.89
C GLY A 379 1.39 8.23 -21.47
N LYS A 380 0.62 7.39 -20.78
CA LYS A 380 0.96 6.91 -19.43
C LYS A 380 2.17 5.98 -19.44
N ARG A 381 2.79 5.82 -18.28
CA ARG A 381 3.88 4.88 -18.05
C ARG A 381 3.41 3.45 -18.32
N ALA A 382 4.28 2.66 -18.89
CA ALA A 382 4.00 1.24 -19.13
C ALA A 382 4.29 0.43 -17.86
N ASP A 383 3.51 0.70 -16.80
CA ASP A 383 3.41 -0.11 -15.60
C ASP A 383 2.25 -1.09 -15.83
N ILE A 384 2.57 -2.31 -16.25
CA ILE A 384 1.64 -3.26 -16.85
C ILE A 384 1.86 -4.65 -16.26
N ILE A 385 0.76 -5.40 -16.08
CA ILE A 385 0.82 -6.82 -15.74
C ILE A 385 0.04 -7.66 -16.76
N ALA A 386 0.45 -8.93 -16.87
CA ALA A 386 -0.32 -9.97 -17.55
C ALA A 386 -0.74 -11.03 -16.53
N VAL A 387 -2.03 -11.38 -16.52
CA VAL A 387 -2.61 -12.38 -15.62
C VAL A 387 -3.18 -13.53 -16.46
N ASP A 388 -2.76 -14.75 -16.18
CA ASP A 388 -3.17 -15.95 -16.90
C ASP A 388 -4.63 -16.33 -16.61
N PHE A 389 -5.42 -16.55 -17.66
CA PHE A 389 -6.81 -16.99 -17.60
C PHE A 389 -7.00 -18.41 -18.17
N SER A 390 -5.93 -19.15 -18.41
CA SER A 390 -5.98 -20.46 -19.05
C SER A 390 -6.42 -21.58 -18.13
N SER A 391 -6.42 -21.35 -16.80
CA SER A 391 -6.76 -22.42 -15.86
C SER A 391 -8.28 -22.71 -15.84
N SER A 392 -8.62 -23.90 -15.36
CA SER A 392 -10.02 -24.34 -15.24
C SER A 392 -10.83 -23.50 -14.24
N GLN A 393 -10.17 -22.78 -13.34
CA GLN A 393 -10.86 -21.90 -12.36
C GLN A 393 -11.36 -20.61 -12.99
N GLN A 394 -10.71 -20.12 -14.05
CA GLN A 394 -11.11 -18.93 -14.79
C GLN A 394 -12.04 -19.26 -15.98
N SER A 395 -12.18 -20.55 -16.36
CA SER A 395 -12.95 -20.98 -17.54
C SER A 395 -14.23 -21.75 -17.14
N PRO A 396 -15.38 -21.51 -17.79
CA PRO A 396 -15.62 -20.45 -18.78
C PRO A 396 -15.90 -19.09 -18.11
N SER A 397 -15.38 -18.01 -18.68
CA SER A 397 -15.72 -16.66 -18.23
C SER A 397 -16.11 -15.77 -19.41
N THR A 398 -17.21 -15.02 -19.25
CA THR A 398 -17.69 -14.04 -20.23
C THR A 398 -17.37 -12.60 -19.80
N ASN A 399 -17.03 -12.39 -18.52
CA ASN A 399 -16.65 -11.09 -17.97
C ASN A 399 -15.25 -11.18 -17.37
N PRO A 400 -14.21 -10.63 -18.07
CA PRO A 400 -12.82 -10.74 -17.60
C PRO A 400 -12.54 -9.96 -16.30
N VAL A 401 -13.24 -8.85 -16.03
CA VAL A 401 -13.09 -8.08 -14.78
C VAL A 401 -13.63 -8.89 -13.60
N SER A 402 -14.81 -9.50 -13.78
CA SER A 402 -15.39 -10.37 -12.75
C SER A 402 -14.51 -11.60 -12.50
N ALA A 403 -13.97 -12.23 -13.55
CA ALA A 403 -13.02 -13.35 -13.41
C ALA A 403 -11.76 -12.93 -12.65
N MET A 404 -11.16 -11.79 -13.01
CA MET A 404 -9.98 -11.23 -12.33
C MET A 404 -10.19 -11.16 -10.81
N VAL A 405 -11.26 -10.52 -10.38
CA VAL A 405 -11.52 -10.29 -8.94
C VAL A 405 -11.98 -11.56 -8.21
N ASN A 406 -12.82 -12.39 -8.85
CA ASN A 406 -13.44 -13.52 -8.15
C ASN A 406 -12.61 -14.80 -8.19
N THR A 407 -11.73 -14.99 -9.19
CA THR A 407 -11.04 -16.29 -9.38
C THR A 407 -9.52 -16.20 -9.38
N CYS A 408 -8.91 -15.10 -9.85
CA CYS A 408 -7.46 -14.97 -9.92
C CYS A 408 -6.81 -14.70 -8.56
N THR A 409 -5.54 -15.05 -8.46
CA THR A 409 -4.63 -14.85 -7.33
C THR A 409 -3.27 -14.37 -7.84
N SER A 410 -2.35 -14.03 -6.96
CA SER A 410 -0.97 -13.70 -7.34
C SER A 410 -0.27 -14.82 -8.14
N ALA A 411 -0.65 -16.09 -7.93
CA ALA A 411 -0.10 -17.21 -8.70
C ALA A 411 -0.46 -17.17 -10.20
N ASP A 412 -1.50 -16.44 -10.57
CA ASP A 412 -1.92 -16.28 -11.96
C ASP A 412 -1.20 -15.11 -12.67
N VAL A 413 -0.40 -14.31 -11.95
CA VAL A 413 0.42 -13.23 -12.53
C VAL A 413 1.61 -13.84 -13.28
N ILE A 414 1.68 -13.59 -14.58
CA ILE A 414 2.71 -14.17 -15.46
C ILE A 414 3.72 -13.16 -15.98
N MET A 415 3.45 -11.87 -15.82
CA MET A 415 4.39 -10.81 -16.17
C MET A 415 4.10 -9.55 -15.33
N THR A 416 5.16 -8.90 -14.88
CA THR A 416 5.12 -7.58 -14.23
C THR A 416 6.15 -6.67 -14.87
N MET A 417 5.70 -5.53 -15.36
CA MET A 417 6.48 -4.52 -16.08
C MET A 417 6.34 -3.16 -15.39
N VAL A 418 7.44 -2.45 -15.21
CA VAL A 418 7.49 -1.06 -14.72
C VAL A 418 8.30 -0.22 -15.70
N ASP A 419 7.78 0.95 -16.08
CA ASP A 419 8.40 1.84 -17.09
C ASP A 419 8.80 1.08 -18.39
N GLY A 420 7.97 0.14 -18.84
CA GLY A 420 8.23 -0.65 -20.04
C GLY A 420 9.35 -1.70 -19.91
N LYS A 421 9.87 -1.90 -18.70
CA LYS A 421 10.86 -2.95 -18.41
C LYS A 421 10.16 -4.11 -17.70
N THR A 422 10.20 -5.30 -18.31
CA THR A 422 9.76 -6.52 -17.64
C THR A 422 10.71 -6.82 -16.49
N LEU A 423 10.19 -6.89 -15.27
CA LEU A 423 10.96 -7.17 -14.04
C LEU A 423 10.76 -8.61 -13.56
N TYR A 424 9.57 -9.17 -13.80
CA TYR A 424 9.20 -10.55 -13.48
C TYR A 424 8.40 -11.16 -14.61
N GLU A 425 8.69 -12.42 -14.95
CA GLU A 425 7.97 -13.20 -15.95
C GLU A 425 8.04 -14.70 -15.62
N ARG A 426 6.90 -15.33 -15.25
CA ARG A 426 6.77 -16.77 -14.94
C ARG A 426 7.98 -17.35 -14.19
N ASP A 427 8.19 -16.90 -12.96
CA ASP A 427 9.30 -17.32 -12.07
C ASP A 427 10.70 -16.92 -12.55
N LYS A 428 10.81 -16.08 -13.57
CA LYS A 428 12.06 -15.48 -14.00
C LYS A 428 12.15 -14.02 -13.57
N TRP A 429 13.29 -13.67 -13.04
CA TRP A 429 13.59 -12.33 -12.59
C TRP A 429 14.50 -11.62 -13.59
N HIS A 430 14.11 -10.41 -14.00
CA HIS A 430 14.88 -9.54 -14.89
C HIS A 430 15.37 -8.30 -14.13
N ILE A 431 15.90 -8.52 -12.92
CA ILE A 431 16.38 -7.51 -11.98
C ILE A 431 17.83 -7.79 -11.61
N ASP A 432 18.56 -6.75 -11.22
CA ASP A 432 19.97 -6.88 -10.79
C ASP A 432 20.05 -7.17 -9.28
N VAL A 433 19.41 -8.28 -8.85
CA VAL A 433 19.39 -8.74 -7.46
C VAL A 433 19.54 -10.27 -7.43
N GLU A 434 20.44 -10.76 -6.57
CA GLU A 434 20.63 -12.19 -6.34
C GLU A 434 19.49 -12.78 -5.47
N VAL A 435 18.31 -13.02 -6.05
CA VAL A 435 17.07 -13.43 -5.35
C VAL A 435 17.30 -14.56 -4.36
N ALA A 436 17.95 -15.66 -4.80
CA ALA A 436 18.21 -16.83 -3.95
C ALA A 436 19.06 -16.50 -2.71
N LYS A 437 19.99 -15.56 -2.84
CA LYS A 437 20.84 -15.12 -1.74
C LYS A 437 20.06 -14.37 -0.66
N HIS A 438 19.16 -13.45 -1.05
CA HIS A 438 18.32 -12.71 -0.10
C HIS A 438 17.33 -13.64 0.61
N ILE A 439 16.71 -14.58 -0.11
CA ILE A 439 15.83 -15.59 0.50
C ILE A 439 16.62 -16.43 1.53
N ALA A 440 17.81 -16.93 1.16
CA ALA A 440 18.65 -17.72 2.06
C ALA A 440 19.06 -16.90 3.29
N ARG A 441 19.37 -15.61 3.12
CA ARG A 441 19.73 -14.71 4.22
C ARG A 441 18.56 -14.50 5.18
N VAL A 442 17.36 -14.28 4.70
CA VAL A 442 16.15 -14.16 5.54
C VAL A 442 15.93 -15.44 6.35
N ILE A 443 16.09 -16.63 5.74
CA ILE A 443 15.98 -17.91 6.44
C ILE A 443 17.04 -18.01 7.56
N GLU A 444 18.29 -17.64 7.26
CA GLU A 444 19.38 -17.63 8.25
C GLU A 444 19.09 -16.71 9.44
N ILE A 445 18.62 -15.47 9.16
CA ILE A 445 18.26 -14.49 10.19
C ILE A 445 17.15 -15.03 11.08
N ARG A 446 16.07 -15.58 10.49
CA ARG A 446 15.00 -16.23 11.27
C ARG A 446 15.53 -17.34 12.18
N GLY A 447 16.41 -18.17 11.67
CA GLY A 447 17.06 -19.23 12.46
C GLY A 447 17.87 -18.69 13.65
N LYS A 448 18.64 -17.60 13.46
CA LYS A 448 19.42 -16.96 14.54
C LYS A 448 18.52 -16.32 15.60
N LEU A 449 17.45 -15.69 15.19
CA LEU A 449 16.50 -15.04 16.08
C LEU A 449 15.54 -16.01 16.76
N ARG A 450 15.57 -17.31 16.40
CA ARG A 450 14.64 -18.34 16.84
C ARG A 450 13.18 -17.95 16.58
N LEU A 451 12.94 -17.40 15.39
CA LEU A 451 11.62 -16.95 14.92
C LEU A 451 10.90 -18.06 14.13
#